data_7a16b8e1e1b961e809432f71c0735738
#
_entry.id   7a16b8e1e1b961e809432f71c0735738
#
_cell.length_a   1.000
_cell.length_b   1.000
_cell.length_c   1.000
_cell.angle_alpha   90.00
_cell.angle_beta   90.00
_cell.angle_gamma   90.00
#
_symmetry.space_group_name_H-M   'P 1'
#
loop_
_entity.id
_entity.type
_entity.pdbx_description
1 polymer ?
#
loop_
_entity_poly.entity_id
_entity_poly.type
_entity_poly.pdbx_seq_one_letter_code
_entity_poly.pdbx_strand_id
1 'polypeptide(L)'
;MSIAPLIFGCAGTILSKEERTFFAATNPYGFILFDRNISHPSQVRSLTKELCETVGHSVVPILVDQEGGRVARLRPPQWRQTPSARCLVSVFAEDQELACHAIRLNSHLIASDLLQSGISVSCMPVLDLASSEGHEVIGDRAYSGNPQDVSQYGRAACEGLLESGVLPIIKHIPGHGRATVDSHLALPRIDTEIEELIRTDFVPFRELSEMPMAMTAHILFSAMDPVFPVTLSATVVSRVIRELIGFDGLLVTDDIGMSALTGTLGYRARKALDAGCDLVLHCSGVLSEMEEVAMAVGPMSAASRDRAAYSETLYTKTRSKIDLAAARRELNELLA
;
A
#
# COMPACT_ATOMS: atom_id res chain seq x y z
N MET A 1 -14.23 -21.82 -6.01
CA MET A 1 -12.78 -21.97 -6.18
C MET A 1 -12.09 -21.38 -4.96
N SER A 2 -10.91 -21.87 -4.59
CA SER A 2 -10.10 -21.24 -3.53
C SER A 2 -9.53 -19.90 -4.01
N ILE A 3 -9.39 -18.94 -3.12
CA ILE A 3 -8.78 -17.64 -3.43
C ILE A 3 -7.26 -17.81 -3.49
N ALA A 4 -6.62 -17.31 -4.54
CA ALA A 4 -5.16 -17.25 -4.64
C ALA A 4 -4.64 -16.01 -3.86
N PRO A 5 -3.52 -16.11 -3.13
CA PRO A 5 -2.94 -15.02 -2.34
C PRO A 5 -2.21 -14.01 -3.24
N LEU A 6 -2.88 -13.52 -4.27
CA LEU A 6 -2.33 -12.70 -5.35
C LEU A 6 -3.11 -11.41 -5.53
N ILE A 7 -2.41 -10.32 -5.75
CA ILE A 7 -2.94 -9.05 -6.24
C ILE A 7 -2.26 -8.77 -7.58
N PHE A 8 -3.06 -8.64 -8.64
CA PHE A 8 -2.55 -8.43 -9.99
C PHE A 8 -2.89 -7.04 -10.54
N GLY A 9 -1.96 -6.45 -11.29
CA GLY A 9 -2.29 -5.41 -12.25
C GLY A 9 -3.00 -5.97 -13.48
N CYS A 10 -3.58 -5.10 -14.30
CA CYS A 10 -4.08 -5.46 -15.64
C CYS A 10 -3.41 -4.61 -16.72
N ALA A 11 -3.52 -5.05 -17.98
CA ALA A 11 -2.76 -4.47 -19.08
C ALA A 11 -3.21 -3.07 -19.50
N GLY A 12 -4.52 -2.80 -19.46
CA GLY A 12 -5.04 -1.54 -20.01
C GLY A 12 -6.32 -1.06 -19.34
N THR A 13 -7.06 -0.20 -20.04
CA THR A 13 -8.30 0.43 -19.56
C THR A 13 -9.55 -0.46 -19.66
N ILE A 14 -9.43 -1.60 -20.32
CA ILE A 14 -10.45 -2.65 -20.47
C ILE A 14 -9.75 -4.01 -20.40
N LEU A 15 -10.43 -5.04 -19.90
CA LEU A 15 -9.87 -6.39 -19.87
C LEU A 15 -9.90 -7.05 -21.25
N SER A 16 -8.83 -7.72 -21.62
CA SER A 16 -8.82 -8.63 -22.77
C SER A 16 -9.60 -9.91 -22.45
N LYS A 17 -9.91 -10.70 -23.46
CA LYS A 17 -10.54 -12.00 -23.28
C LYS A 17 -9.64 -12.97 -22.53
N GLU A 18 -8.35 -12.90 -22.81
CA GLU A 18 -7.30 -13.72 -22.21
C GLU A 18 -7.17 -13.38 -20.71
N GLU A 19 -7.14 -12.10 -20.34
CA GLU A 19 -7.11 -11.67 -18.94
C GLU A 19 -8.35 -12.12 -18.17
N ARG A 20 -9.55 -12.00 -18.74
CA ARG A 20 -10.78 -12.50 -18.11
C ARG A 20 -10.71 -13.99 -17.83
N THR A 21 -10.27 -14.78 -18.83
CA THR A 21 -10.13 -16.22 -18.68
C THR A 21 -9.11 -16.57 -17.59
N PHE A 22 -7.97 -15.90 -17.59
CA PHE A 22 -6.91 -16.08 -16.61
C PHE A 22 -7.38 -15.73 -15.19
N PHE A 23 -7.96 -14.54 -14.99
CA PHE A 23 -8.43 -14.11 -13.67
C PHE A 23 -9.57 -14.98 -13.13
N ALA A 24 -10.49 -15.40 -13.98
CA ALA A 24 -11.54 -16.34 -13.59
C ALA A 24 -10.98 -17.70 -13.13
N ALA A 25 -9.95 -18.21 -13.80
CA ALA A 25 -9.30 -19.48 -13.46
C ALA A 25 -8.40 -19.37 -12.22
N THR A 26 -7.65 -18.27 -12.08
CA THR A 26 -6.70 -18.05 -10.97
C THR A 26 -7.40 -17.63 -9.70
N ASN A 27 -8.51 -16.88 -9.79
CA ASN A 27 -9.27 -16.33 -8.68
C ASN A 27 -8.39 -15.54 -7.69
N PRO A 28 -7.66 -14.47 -8.14
CA PRO A 28 -6.79 -13.68 -7.27
C PRO A 28 -7.59 -12.98 -6.18
N TYR A 29 -6.95 -12.65 -5.05
CA TYR A 29 -7.55 -11.92 -3.93
C TYR A 29 -8.01 -10.52 -4.32
N GLY A 30 -7.25 -9.81 -5.15
CA GLY A 30 -7.58 -8.46 -5.56
C GLY A 30 -6.79 -7.98 -6.78
N PHE A 31 -6.96 -6.70 -7.08
CA PHE A 31 -6.31 -6.06 -8.22
C PHE A 31 -5.72 -4.70 -7.83
N ILE A 32 -4.70 -4.24 -8.57
CA ILE A 32 -4.11 -2.91 -8.43
C ILE A 32 -4.14 -2.16 -9.75
N LEU A 33 -4.49 -0.86 -9.71
CA LEU A 33 -4.57 0.00 -10.89
C LEU A 33 -3.41 1.00 -10.94
N PHE A 34 -2.95 1.28 -12.16
CA PHE A 34 -1.91 2.24 -12.49
C PHE A 34 -2.39 3.25 -13.54
N ASP A 35 -1.57 4.26 -13.86
CA ASP A 35 -1.88 5.27 -14.88
C ASP A 35 -2.37 4.66 -16.21
N ARG A 36 -1.82 3.52 -16.63
CA ARG A 36 -2.22 2.81 -17.86
C ARG A 36 -3.67 2.29 -17.84
N ASN A 37 -4.26 2.16 -16.64
CA ASN A 37 -5.61 1.64 -16.45
C ASN A 37 -6.66 2.76 -16.28
N ILE A 38 -6.24 4.03 -16.28
CA ILE A 38 -7.05 5.16 -15.83
C ILE A 38 -7.13 6.20 -16.94
N SER A 39 -8.35 6.51 -17.40
CA SER A 39 -8.59 7.60 -18.36
C SER A 39 -9.63 8.61 -17.86
N HIS A 40 -10.77 8.16 -17.37
CA HIS A 40 -11.83 9.01 -16.80
C HIS A 40 -12.73 8.21 -15.83
N PRO A 41 -13.49 8.88 -14.94
CA PRO A 41 -14.19 8.22 -13.83
C PRO A 41 -15.13 7.07 -14.23
N SER A 42 -15.92 7.23 -15.30
CA SER A 42 -16.84 6.17 -15.74
C SER A 42 -16.13 4.96 -16.35
N GLN A 43 -14.99 5.16 -17.03
CA GLN A 43 -14.17 4.06 -17.53
C GLN A 43 -13.58 3.27 -16.37
N VAL A 44 -12.96 3.93 -15.37
CA VAL A 44 -12.38 3.24 -14.20
C VAL A 44 -13.44 2.45 -13.45
N ARG A 45 -14.63 3.03 -13.25
CA ARG A 45 -15.76 2.32 -12.63
C ARG A 45 -16.19 1.08 -13.42
N SER A 46 -16.18 1.14 -14.74
CA SER A 46 -16.50 -0.02 -15.59
C SER A 46 -15.43 -1.10 -15.46
N LEU A 47 -14.16 -0.72 -15.47
CA LEU A 47 -13.04 -1.65 -15.30
C LEU A 47 -13.06 -2.32 -13.93
N THR A 48 -13.21 -1.55 -12.85
CA THR A 48 -13.25 -2.11 -11.48
C THR A 48 -14.43 -3.06 -11.28
N LYS A 49 -15.61 -2.71 -11.83
CA LYS A 49 -16.77 -3.59 -11.81
C LYS A 49 -16.48 -4.90 -12.56
N GLU A 50 -15.91 -4.83 -13.75
CA GLU A 50 -15.57 -6.01 -14.55
C GLU A 50 -14.56 -6.91 -13.86
N LEU A 51 -13.51 -6.33 -13.23
CA LEU A 51 -12.54 -7.08 -12.42
C LEU A 51 -13.22 -7.84 -11.27
N CYS A 52 -14.12 -7.17 -10.53
CA CYS A 52 -14.88 -7.80 -9.45
C CYS A 52 -15.80 -8.93 -9.95
N GLU A 53 -16.44 -8.77 -11.11
CA GLU A 53 -17.33 -9.77 -11.70
C GLU A 53 -16.58 -10.99 -12.29
N THR A 54 -15.28 -10.84 -12.53
CA THR A 54 -14.45 -11.89 -13.15
C THR A 54 -14.04 -12.98 -12.16
N VAL A 55 -13.92 -12.66 -10.88
CA VAL A 55 -13.48 -13.59 -9.82
C VAL A 55 -14.66 -14.19 -9.04
N GLY A 56 -14.40 -15.28 -8.32
CA GLY A 56 -15.45 -16.09 -7.68
C GLY A 56 -15.72 -15.76 -6.21
N HIS A 57 -15.32 -14.60 -5.68
CA HIS A 57 -15.58 -14.18 -4.30
C HIS A 57 -16.25 -12.80 -4.25
N SER A 58 -16.96 -12.51 -3.17
CA SER A 58 -17.88 -11.36 -3.08
C SER A 58 -17.19 -10.03 -2.73
N VAL A 59 -16.07 -10.07 -2.03
CA VAL A 59 -15.30 -8.87 -1.63
C VAL A 59 -13.97 -8.91 -2.36
N VAL A 60 -13.82 -8.07 -3.38
CA VAL A 60 -12.62 -7.99 -4.22
C VAL A 60 -11.93 -6.65 -3.98
N PRO A 61 -10.82 -6.61 -3.26
CA PRO A 61 -10.08 -5.38 -3.07
C PRO A 61 -9.52 -4.84 -4.40
N ILE A 62 -9.80 -3.58 -4.69
CA ILE A 62 -9.18 -2.84 -5.78
C ILE A 62 -8.26 -1.79 -5.17
N LEU A 63 -6.98 -1.89 -5.46
CA LEU A 63 -5.92 -1.08 -4.89
C LEU A 63 -5.48 0.02 -5.87
N VAL A 64 -4.92 1.09 -5.33
CA VAL A 64 -4.24 2.14 -6.10
C VAL A 64 -3.24 2.88 -5.22
N ASP A 65 -2.14 3.36 -5.82
CA ASP A 65 -1.28 4.37 -5.20
C ASP A 65 -1.90 5.76 -5.36
N GLN A 66 -2.54 6.25 -4.31
CA GLN A 66 -3.11 7.59 -4.26
C GLN A 66 -2.62 8.31 -3.00
N GLU A 67 -1.29 8.52 -2.90
CA GLU A 67 -0.65 9.19 -1.77
C GLU A 67 -0.85 10.72 -1.81
N GLY A 68 -0.87 11.27 -3.00
CA GLY A 68 -0.81 12.69 -3.30
C GLY A 68 0.54 13.12 -3.87
N GLY A 69 0.66 14.40 -4.24
CA GLY A 69 1.85 14.91 -4.91
C GLY A 69 2.17 14.14 -6.20
N ARG A 70 3.40 13.70 -6.32
CA ARG A 70 3.89 12.95 -7.49
C ARG A 70 3.39 11.50 -7.55
N VAL A 71 2.97 10.92 -6.42
CA VAL A 71 2.43 9.56 -6.37
C VAL A 71 0.92 9.60 -6.22
N ALA A 72 0.28 9.82 -7.34
CA ALA A 72 -1.16 9.80 -7.50
C ALA A 72 -1.49 9.25 -8.89
N ARG A 73 -2.53 8.42 -9.00
CA ARG A 73 -3.00 7.89 -10.30
C ARG A 73 -4.25 8.60 -10.78
N LEU A 74 -5.13 8.97 -9.85
CA LEU A 74 -6.29 9.83 -10.12
C LEU A 74 -5.84 11.29 -10.10
N ARG A 75 -5.74 11.92 -11.28
CA ARG A 75 -5.13 13.25 -11.49
C ARG A 75 -6.05 14.21 -12.24
N PRO A 76 -5.81 15.55 -12.14
CA PRO A 76 -6.47 16.52 -13.00
C PRO A 76 -6.30 16.20 -14.49
N PRO A 77 -7.28 16.58 -15.33
CA PRO A 77 -8.44 17.41 -15.00
C PRO A 77 -9.65 16.62 -14.47
N GLN A 78 -9.62 15.27 -14.48
CA GLN A 78 -10.76 14.43 -14.11
C GLN A 78 -10.97 14.32 -12.60
N TRP A 79 -9.90 14.42 -11.83
CA TRP A 79 -9.90 14.41 -10.38
C TRP A 79 -9.18 15.64 -9.82
N ARG A 80 -9.28 15.85 -8.53
CA ARG A 80 -8.60 16.98 -7.86
C ARG A 80 -7.09 16.79 -7.83
N GLN A 81 -6.35 17.89 -7.77
CA GLN A 81 -4.94 17.87 -7.38
C GLN A 81 -4.86 17.54 -5.89
N THR A 82 -4.14 16.49 -5.54
CA THR A 82 -3.92 16.05 -4.16
C THR A 82 -2.53 16.51 -3.70
N PRO A 83 -2.39 17.24 -2.59
CA PRO A 83 -1.09 17.65 -2.07
C PRO A 83 -0.27 16.43 -1.60
N SER A 84 1.07 16.54 -1.61
CA SER A 84 1.96 15.53 -1.05
C SER A 84 1.93 15.54 0.49
N ALA A 85 2.38 14.45 1.12
CA ALA A 85 2.49 14.35 2.57
C ALA A 85 3.33 15.50 3.15
N ARG A 86 4.49 15.77 2.56
CA ARG A 86 5.37 16.88 2.96
C ARG A 86 4.71 18.23 2.84
N CYS A 87 3.95 18.49 1.76
CA CYS A 87 3.22 19.72 1.56
C CYS A 87 2.20 19.96 2.69
N LEU A 88 1.41 18.93 3.02
CA LEU A 88 0.41 19.02 4.10
C LEU A 88 1.03 19.38 5.46
N VAL A 89 2.20 18.83 5.77
CA VAL A 89 2.86 19.09 7.06
C VAL A 89 3.58 20.44 7.05
N SER A 90 4.24 20.82 5.96
CA SER A 90 5.05 22.03 5.90
C SER A 90 4.24 23.32 6.06
N VAL A 91 2.97 23.32 5.66
CA VAL A 91 2.06 24.48 5.84
C VAL A 91 1.77 24.73 7.34
N PHE A 92 1.80 23.67 8.16
CA PHE A 92 1.44 23.72 9.60
C PHE A 92 2.61 23.37 10.51
N ALA A 93 3.83 23.77 10.16
CA ALA A 93 5.08 23.35 10.82
C ALA A 93 5.09 23.57 12.35
N GLU A 94 4.30 24.52 12.87
CA GLU A 94 4.20 24.86 14.29
C GLU A 94 2.90 24.38 14.97
N ASP A 95 1.96 23.75 14.18
CA ASP A 95 0.67 23.29 14.68
C ASP A 95 0.38 21.86 14.20
N GLN A 96 0.82 20.89 15.00
CA GLN A 96 0.67 19.46 14.70
C GLN A 96 -0.81 19.02 14.69
N GLU A 97 -1.67 19.60 15.54
CA GLU A 97 -3.09 19.25 15.55
C GLU A 97 -3.77 19.69 14.25
N LEU A 98 -3.45 20.89 13.79
CA LEU A 98 -3.98 21.42 12.54
C LEU A 98 -3.45 20.64 11.32
N ALA A 99 -2.18 20.21 11.35
CA ALA A 99 -1.62 19.31 10.33
C ALA A 99 -2.37 17.97 10.30
N CYS A 100 -2.60 17.34 11.44
CA CYS A 100 -3.39 16.10 11.55
C CYS A 100 -4.81 16.28 11.00
N HIS A 101 -5.45 17.40 11.34
CA HIS A 101 -6.79 17.73 10.84
C HIS A 101 -6.81 17.88 9.31
N ALA A 102 -5.88 18.63 8.73
CA ALA A 102 -5.75 18.79 7.27
C ALA A 102 -5.47 17.46 6.56
N ILE A 103 -4.61 16.60 7.13
CA ILE A 103 -4.33 15.25 6.62
C ILE A 103 -5.60 14.40 6.63
N ARG A 104 -6.38 14.43 7.70
CA ARG A 104 -7.64 13.67 7.81
C ARG A 104 -8.67 14.14 6.78
N LEU A 105 -8.86 15.47 6.63
CA LEU A 105 -9.72 16.06 5.59
C LEU A 105 -9.27 15.62 4.18
N ASN A 106 -7.97 15.71 3.90
CA ASN A 106 -7.42 15.27 2.62
C ASN A 106 -7.69 13.79 2.35
N SER A 107 -7.57 12.93 3.38
CA SER A 107 -7.81 11.50 3.27
C SER A 107 -9.29 11.17 3.03
N HIS A 108 -10.23 11.92 3.62
CA HIS A 108 -11.66 11.83 3.30
C HIS A 108 -11.94 12.15 1.82
N LEU A 109 -11.30 13.19 1.29
CA LEU A 109 -11.46 13.57 -0.10
C LEU A 109 -10.84 12.55 -1.07
N ILE A 110 -9.67 12.00 -0.74
CA ILE A 110 -9.05 10.88 -1.47
C ILE A 110 -10.01 9.68 -1.48
N ALA A 111 -10.50 9.27 -0.31
CA ALA A 111 -11.41 8.13 -0.20
C ALA A 111 -12.67 8.31 -1.04
N SER A 112 -13.23 9.53 -1.09
CA SER A 112 -14.39 9.84 -1.94
C SER A 112 -14.08 9.62 -3.42
N ASP A 113 -12.95 10.13 -3.91
CA ASP A 113 -12.53 9.98 -5.31
C ASP A 113 -12.32 8.48 -5.66
N LEU A 114 -11.72 7.71 -4.75
CA LEU A 114 -11.49 6.27 -4.90
C LEU A 114 -12.81 5.49 -4.98
N LEU A 115 -13.71 5.69 -4.02
CA LEU A 115 -14.97 4.98 -3.95
C LEU A 115 -15.88 5.27 -5.14
N GLN A 116 -15.89 6.51 -5.64
CA GLN A 116 -16.60 6.87 -6.86
C GLN A 116 -16.06 6.15 -8.09
N SER A 117 -14.81 5.73 -8.05
CA SER A 117 -14.13 4.97 -9.09
C SER A 117 -14.19 3.45 -8.90
N GLY A 118 -14.83 2.96 -7.81
CA GLY A 118 -14.91 1.54 -7.46
C GLY A 118 -13.62 0.98 -6.85
N ILE A 119 -12.75 1.86 -6.34
CA ILE A 119 -11.49 1.51 -5.67
C ILE A 119 -11.73 1.48 -4.16
N SER A 120 -11.26 0.43 -3.48
CA SER A 120 -11.56 0.17 -2.06
C SER A 120 -10.35 0.21 -1.14
N VAL A 121 -9.13 0.27 -1.70
CA VAL A 121 -7.88 0.25 -0.93
C VAL A 121 -6.92 1.31 -1.47
N SER A 122 -6.33 2.11 -0.58
CA SER A 122 -5.25 3.04 -0.94
C SER A 122 -3.92 2.57 -0.36
N CYS A 123 -2.89 2.48 -1.22
CA CYS A 123 -1.52 2.17 -0.80
C CYS A 123 -0.88 3.41 -0.15
N MET A 124 -1.48 3.87 0.95
CA MET A 124 -1.03 4.96 1.82
C MET A 124 -1.53 4.73 3.26
N PRO A 125 -0.93 5.38 4.27
CA PRO A 125 0.16 6.35 4.23
C PRO A 125 1.56 5.73 4.09
N VAL A 126 2.52 6.55 3.64
CA VAL A 126 3.95 6.26 3.77
C VAL A 126 4.40 6.62 5.17
N LEU A 127 4.89 5.63 5.93
CA LEU A 127 5.39 5.78 7.30
C LEU A 127 6.93 5.82 7.37
N ASP A 128 7.59 5.81 6.20
CA ASP A 128 9.03 5.93 6.11
C ASP A 128 9.49 7.31 6.60
N LEU A 129 10.55 7.34 7.41
CA LEU A 129 11.10 8.59 7.92
C LEU A 129 11.82 9.36 6.82
N ALA A 130 11.65 10.66 6.76
CA ALA A 130 12.47 11.51 5.93
C ALA A 130 13.92 11.50 6.45
N SER A 131 14.87 11.18 5.57
CA SER A 131 16.31 11.20 5.87
C SER A 131 17.02 12.15 4.93
N SER A 132 17.97 12.93 5.46
CA SER A 132 18.84 13.81 4.66
C SER A 132 19.81 13.02 3.76
N GLU A 133 20.09 11.78 4.12
CA GLU A 133 20.96 10.87 3.38
C GLU A 133 20.17 9.87 2.53
N GLY A 134 18.85 9.79 2.73
CA GLY A 134 17.96 8.88 2.02
C GLY A 134 17.74 9.28 0.56
N HIS A 135 17.41 8.29 -0.27
CA HIS A 135 17.12 8.52 -1.68
C HIS A 135 15.81 9.33 -1.86
N GLU A 136 15.79 10.19 -2.87
CA GLU A 136 14.60 11.02 -3.20
C GLU A 136 13.34 10.20 -3.58
N VAL A 137 13.46 8.87 -3.73
CA VAL A 137 12.31 8.00 -3.97
C VAL A 137 11.26 8.11 -2.85
N ILE A 138 11.67 8.37 -1.61
CA ILE A 138 10.79 8.74 -0.51
C ILE A 138 10.50 10.24 -0.56
N GLY A 139 11.49 11.10 -0.44
CA GLY A 139 11.39 12.54 -0.65
C GLY A 139 10.15 13.19 -0.01
N ASP A 140 9.31 13.81 -0.85
CA ASP A 140 8.07 14.50 -0.44
C ASP A 140 6.90 13.57 -0.06
N ARG A 141 7.08 12.25 -0.19
CA ARG A 141 6.12 11.23 0.27
C ARG A 141 6.18 11.05 1.79
N ALA A 142 7.32 11.33 2.44
CA ALA A 142 7.46 11.29 3.88
C ALA A 142 6.88 12.53 4.55
N TYR A 143 6.16 12.33 5.65
CA TYR A 143 5.63 13.43 6.47
C TYR A 143 6.75 14.18 7.21
N SER A 144 7.61 13.47 7.95
CA SER A 144 8.64 14.03 8.82
C SER A 144 9.84 13.07 8.93
N GLY A 145 10.96 13.56 9.47
CA GLY A 145 12.07 12.73 9.96
C GLY A 145 11.92 12.31 11.42
N ASN A 146 10.94 12.85 12.13
CA ASN A 146 10.67 12.51 13.53
C ASN A 146 9.68 11.32 13.59
N PRO A 147 10.01 10.20 14.27
CA PRO A 147 9.16 9.02 14.33
C PRO A 147 7.77 9.27 14.95
N GLN A 148 7.69 10.12 15.98
CA GLN A 148 6.44 10.42 16.66
C GLN A 148 5.50 11.24 15.76
N ASP A 149 6.04 12.23 15.05
CA ASP A 149 5.27 13.02 14.09
C ASP A 149 4.70 12.12 12.99
N VAL A 150 5.56 11.24 12.40
CA VAL A 150 5.11 10.30 11.36
C VAL A 150 4.02 9.37 11.87
N SER A 151 4.11 8.92 13.14
CA SER A 151 3.08 8.10 13.75
C SER A 151 1.73 8.84 13.83
N GLN A 152 1.74 10.11 14.26
CA GLN A 152 0.50 10.91 14.40
C GLN A 152 -0.10 11.26 13.04
N TYR A 153 0.71 11.71 12.09
CA TYR A 153 0.27 12.05 10.74
C TYR A 153 -0.23 10.81 9.98
N GLY A 154 0.49 9.68 10.11
CA GLY A 154 0.08 8.40 9.55
C GLY A 154 -1.26 7.92 10.11
N ARG A 155 -1.47 8.07 11.42
CA ARG A 155 -2.73 7.75 12.09
C ARG A 155 -3.88 8.60 11.54
N ALA A 156 -3.69 9.91 11.45
CA ALA A 156 -4.70 10.82 10.90
C ALA A 156 -5.09 10.45 9.45
N ALA A 157 -4.11 10.04 8.64
CA ALA A 157 -4.37 9.58 7.27
C ALA A 157 -5.17 8.27 7.26
N CYS A 158 -4.78 7.27 8.07
CA CYS A 158 -5.49 6.00 8.17
C CYS A 158 -6.94 6.18 8.66
N GLU A 159 -7.14 7.00 9.70
CA GLU A 159 -8.48 7.28 10.24
C GLU A 159 -9.39 7.92 9.18
N GLY A 160 -8.90 8.93 8.45
CA GLY A 160 -9.67 9.57 7.39
C GLY A 160 -10.09 8.61 6.28
N LEU A 161 -9.22 7.66 5.89
CA LEU A 161 -9.56 6.61 4.93
C LEU A 161 -10.60 5.64 5.49
N LEU A 162 -10.36 5.08 6.70
CA LEU A 162 -11.23 4.08 7.33
C LEU A 162 -12.63 4.62 7.62
N GLU A 163 -12.75 5.85 8.11
CA GLU A 163 -14.03 6.52 8.34
C GLU A 163 -14.86 6.68 7.07
N SER A 164 -14.17 6.84 5.94
CA SER A 164 -14.80 6.93 4.62
C SER A 164 -15.08 5.58 3.98
N GLY A 165 -14.57 4.47 4.55
CA GLY A 165 -14.76 3.11 4.03
C GLY A 165 -13.73 2.72 2.95
N VAL A 166 -12.52 3.25 3.01
CA VAL A 166 -11.36 2.82 2.22
C VAL A 166 -10.32 2.24 3.16
N LEU A 167 -9.74 1.09 2.82
CA LEU A 167 -8.69 0.46 3.60
C LEU A 167 -7.34 1.13 3.32
N PRO A 168 -6.57 1.53 4.36
CA PRO A 168 -5.20 1.96 4.20
C PRO A 168 -4.25 0.77 4.10
N ILE A 169 -3.14 0.94 3.38
CA ILE A 169 -1.95 0.10 3.45
C ILE A 169 -0.79 0.95 3.95
N ILE A 170 -0.36 0.74 5.19
CA ILE A 170 0.82 1.41 5.73
C ILE A 170 2.09 0.85 5.08
N LYS A 171 3.06 1.71 4.70
CA LYS A 171 4.24 1.30 3.95
C LYS A 171 5.47 2.16 4.22
N HIS A 172 6.65 1.62 3.99
CA HIS A 172 7.03 0.26 3.61
C HIS A 172 7.66 -0.44 4.82
N ILE A 173 6.91 -1.32 5.48
CA ILE A 173 7.33 -1.95 6.72
C ILE A 173 8.61 -2.80 6.52
N PRO A 174 9.61 -2.71 7.41
CA PRO A 174 9.67 -1.98 8.68
C PRO A 174 10.28 -0.56 8.58
N GLY A 175 10.48 0.01 7.38
CA GLY A 175 10.97 1.35 7.12
C GLY A 175 11.91 1.42 5.92
N HIS A 176 11.64 2.34 4.99
CA HIS A 176 12.41 2.52 3.74
C HIS A 176 13.24 3.82 3.76
N GLY A 177 13.08 4.68 4.78
CA GLY A 177 13.58 6.05 4.77
C GLY A 177 15.10 6.21 4.69
N ARG A 178 15.87 5.22 5.18
CA ARG A 178 17.35 5.20 5.15
C ARG A 178 17.93 4.65 3.84
N ALA A 179 17.12 4.14 2.91
CA ALA A 179 17.61 3.60 1.66
C ALA A 179 18.31 4.69 0.82
N THR A 180 19.53 4.42 0.39
CA THR A 180 20.34 5.35 -0.42
C THR A 180 20.21 5.10 -1.93
N VAL A 181 19.50 4.03 -2.32
CA VAL A 181 19.19 3.68 -3.72
C VAL A 181 17.72 3.38 -3.86
N ASP A 182 17.20 3.57 -5.08
CA ASP A 182 15.82 3.24 -5.42
C ASP A 182 15.64 1.72 -5.57
N SER A 183 14.73 1.12 -4.81
CA SER A 183 14.38 -0.30 -4.88
C SER A 183 13.80 -0.74 -6.23
N HIS A 184 13.32 0.19 -7.05
CA HIS A 184 12.97 -0.11 -8.44
C HIS A 184 14.19 -0.42 -9.32
N LEU A 185 15.38 0.07 -8.96
CA LEU A 185 16.60 -0.05 -9.74
C LEU A 185 17.58 -1.08 -9.19
N ALA A 186 17.71 -1.18 -7.87
CA ALA A 186 18.63 -2.10 -7.20
C ALA A 186 18.16 -2.40 -5.77
N LEU A 187 18.71 -3.45 -5.14
CA LEU A 187 18.43 -3.80 -3.75
C LEU A 187 19.11 -2.80 -2.79
N PRO A 188 18.35 -1.96 -2.06
CA PRO A 188 18.92 -1.11 -1.03
C PRO A 188 19.43 -1.96 0.14
N ARG A 189 20.54 -1.54 0.74
CA ARG A 189 21.09 -2.14 1.95
C ARG A 189 21.15 -1.11 3.07
N ILE A 190 20.72 -1.51 4.27
CA ILE A 190 20.78 -0.70 5.49
C ILE A 190 21.63 -1.47 6.50
N ASP A 191 22.72 -0.84 6.95
CA ASP A 191 23.68 -1.42 7.90
C ASP A 191 23.51 -0.84 9.31
N THR A 192 22.43 -0.11 9.56
CA THR A 192 22.08 0.48 10.87
C THR A 192 21.79 -0.62 11.88
N GLU A 193 22.28 -0.46 13.11
CA GLU A 193 22.08 -1.38 14.21
C GLU A 193 20.59 -1.47 14.60
N ILE A 194 20.17 -2.66 15.04
CA ILE A 194 18.76 -2.94 15.32
C ILE A 194 18.20 -2.05 16.45
N GLU A 195 19.00 -1.73 17.47
CA GLU A 195 18.60 -0.87 18.57
C GLU A 195 18.27 0.55 18.14
N GLU A 196 18.94 1.05 17.11
CA GLU A 196 18.61 2.35 16.52
C GLU A 196 17.31 2.26 15.70
N LEU A 197 17.15 1.25 14.86
CA LEU A 197 15.94 1.03 14.07
C LEU A 197 14.69 0.90 14.96
N ILE A 198 14.81 0.22 16.11
CA ILE A 198 13.72 0.08 17.10
C ILE A 198 13.30 1.44 17.67
N ARG A 199 14.24 2.37 17.85
CA ARG A 199 13.99 3.70 18.41
C ARG A 199 13.56 4.73 17.38
N THR A 200 13.69 4.41 16.09
CA THR A 200 13.44 5.34 14.99
C THR A 200 12.49 4.74 13.95
N ASP A 201 12.99 4.02 12.98
CA ASP A 201 12.27 3.60 11.78
C ASP A 201 11.08 2.68 12.07
N PHE A 202 11.17 1.83 13.12
CA PHE A 202 10.09 0.90 13.48
C PHE A 202 8.98 1.56 14.33
N VAL A 203 9.23 2.74 14.89
CA VAL A 203 8.26 3.42 15.78
C VAL A 203 6.93 3.67 15.09
N PRO A 204 6.84 4.29 13.90
CA PRO A 204 5.58 4.54 13.25
C PRO A 204 4.77 3.27 12.95
N PHE A 205 5.45 2.20 12.56
CA PHE A 205 4.81 0.91 12.28
C PHE A 205 4.31 0.22 13.54
N ARG A 206 5.02 0.34 14.66
CA ARG A 206 4.60 -0.18 15.96
C ARG A 206 3.39 0.59 16.50
N GLU A 207 3.41 1.91 16.41
CA GLU A 207 2.29 2.76 16.84
C GLU A 207 1.02 2.56 15.98
N LEU A 208 1.16 2.06 14.75
CA LEU A 208 0.07 1.76 13.83
C LEU A 208 -0.07 0.26 13.55
N SER A 209 0.40 -0.60 14.46
CA SER A 209 0.38 -2.06 14.26
C SER A 209 -1.02 -2.67 14.17
N GLU A 210 -2.05 -1.97 14.63
CA GLU A 210 -3.46 -2.35 14.52
C GLU A 210 -4.07 -2.08 13.14
N MET A 211 -3.36 -1.44 12.22
CA MET A 211 -3.88 -1.17 10.87
C MET A 211 -4.14 -2.45 10.10
N PRO A 212 -5.16 -2.48 9.23
CA PRO A 212 -5.60 -3.71 8.57
C PRO A 212 -4.59 -4.29 7.60
N MET A 213 -3.77 -3.46 6.96
CA MET A 213 -2.85 -3.90 5.91
C MET A 213 -1.52 -3.14 5.99
N ALA A 214 -0.42 -3.83 5.69
CA ALA A 214 0.91 -3.24 5.51
C ALA A 214 1.60 -3.80 4.27
N MET A 215 2.47 -3.00 3.65
CA MET A 215 3.28 -3.40 2.51
C MET A 215 4.75 -3.49 2.90
N THR A 216 5.43 -4.59 2.54
CA THR A 216 6.84 -4.82 2.89
C THR A 216 7.78 -3.96 2.06
N ALA A 217 8.91 -3.55 2.66
CA ALA A 217 10.02 -2.94 1.94
C ALA A 217 10.87 -4.00 1.21
N HIS A 218 11.31 -3.72 -0.02
CA HIS A 218 12.35 -4.52 -0.68
C HIS A 218 13.74 -4.00 -0.30
N ILE A 219 14.09 -4.20 0.96
CA ILE A 219 15.36 -3.72 1.57
C ILE A 219 16.03 -4.87 2.30
N LEU A 220 17.36 -4.92 2.24
CA LEU A 220 18.18 -5.80 3.04
C LEU A 220 18.69 -5.05 4.28
N PHE A 221 18.26 -5.48 5.46
CA PHE A 221 18.81 -5.01 6.73
C PHE A 221 19.84 -6.00 7.23
N SER A 222 21.13 -5.64 7.11
CA SER A 222 22.23 -6.57 7.43
C SER A 222 22.28 -7.02 8.89
N ALA A 223 21.81 -6.20 9.82
CA ALA A 223 21.72 -6.53 11.23
C ALA A 223 20.64 -7.59 11.56
N MET A 224 19.69 -7.85 10.63
CA MET A 224 18.58 -8.77 10.83
C MET A 224 18.67 -10.01 9.95
N ASP A 225 18.93 -9.83 8.67
CA ASP A 225 19.17 -10.90 7.69
C ASP A 225 20.16 -10.40 6.63
N PRO A 226 21.41 -10.89 6.65
CA PRO A 226 22.43 -10.44 5.70
C PRO A 226 22.27 -11.01 4.28
N VAL A 227 21.31 -11.92 4.07
CA VAL A 227 21.13 -12.69 2.83
C VAL A 227 19.87 -12.27 2.06
N PHE A 228 18.74 -12.16 2.77
CA PHE A 228 17.45 -11.92 2.14
C PHE A 228 16.89 -10.54 2.49
N PRO A 229 16.34 -9.81 1.49
CA PRO A 229 15.56 -8.62 1.78
C PRO A 229 14.31 -8.96 2.61
N VAL A 230 13.76 -7.97 3.30
CA VAL A 230 12.58 -8.10 4.19
C VAL A 230 11.51 -9.01 3.60
N THR A 231 11.06 -8.72 2.39
CA THR A 231 9.99 -9.45 1.69
C THR A 231 10.25 -10.96 1.57
N LEU A 232 11.52 -11.37 1.47
CA LEU A 232 11.91 -12.76 1.27
C LEU A 232 12.52 -13.42 2.53
N SER A 233 12.60 -12.69 3.65
CA SER A 233 13.21 -13.14 4.90
C SER A 233 12.17 -13.61 5.92
N ALA A 234 12.08 -14.90 6.14
CA ALA A 234 11.23 -15.46 7.21
C ALA A 234 11.64 -14.95 8.61
N THR A 235 12.94 -14.68 8.83
CA THR A 235 13.45 -14.12 10.08
C THR A 235 12.92 -12.70 10.29
N VAL A 236 13.02 -11.84 9.31
CA VAL A 236 12.56 -10.44 9.44
C VAL A 236 11.04 -10.39 9.56
N VAL A 237 10.30 -11.16 8.75
CA VAL A 237 8.84 -11.18 8.85
C VAL A 237 8.40 -11.67 10.23
N SER A 238 8.92 -12.80 10.74
CA SER A 238 8.48 -13.33 12.03
C SER A 238 8.97 -12.51 13.23
N ARG A 239 10.29 -12.24 13.30
CA ARG A 239 10.90 -11.62 14.49
C ARG A 239 10.71 -10.11 14.55
N VAL A 240 10.76 -9.43 13.40
CA VAL A 240 10.67 -7.97 13.38
C VAL A 240 9.23 -7.51 13.14
N ILE A 241 8.62 -7.95 12.04
CA ILE A 241 7.28 -7.45 11.68
C ILE A 241 6.22 -8.00 12.64
N ARG A 242 6.18 -9.32 12.87
CA ARG A 242 5.14 -9.94 13.67
C ARG A 242 5.38 -9.84 15.19
N GLU A 243 6.60 -10.10 15.67
CA GLU A 243 6.89 -10.11 17.12
C GLU A 243 7.26 -8.71 17.64
N LEU A 244 8.27 -8.03 17.05
CA LEU A 244 8.83 -6.80 17.62
C LEU A 244 7.95 -5.56 17.34
N ILE A 245 7.46 -5.41 16.11
CA ILE A 245 6.53 -4.34 15.71
C ILE A 245 5.11 -4.70 16.18
N GLY A 246 4.75 -5.99 16.20
CA GLY A 246 3.45 -6.46 16.64
C GLY A 246 2.37 -6.34 15.55
N PHE A 247 2.75 -6.20 14.26
CA PHE A 247 1.79 -6.10 13.18
C PHE A 247 1.15 -7.45 12.86
N ASP A 248 -0.14 -7.60 13.07
CA ASP A 248 -0.90 -8.83 12.78
C ASP A 248 -1.96 -8.69 11.69
N GLY A 249 -1.99 -7.56 10.97
CA GLY A 249 -2.83 -7.38 9.78
C GLY A 249 -2.31 -8.12 8.55
N LEU A 250 -3.00 -7.97 7.41
CA LEU A 250 -2.58 -8.51 6.12
C LEU A 250 -1.25 -7.90 5.67
N LEU A 251 -0.24 -8.74 5.49
CA LEU A 251 1.08 -8.35 5.00
C LEU A 251 1.17 -8.61 3.50
N VAL A 252 1.21 -7.54 2.72
CA VAL A 252 1.33 -7.57 1.26
C VAL A 252 2.77 -7.31 0.88
N THR A 253 3.32 -7.98 -0.13
CA THR A 253 4.62 -7.58 -0.68
C THR A 253 4.51 -6.24 -1.40
N ASP A 254 5.61 -5.48 -1.52
CA ASP A 254 5.72 -4.55 -2.64
C ASP A 254 5.80 -5.33 -3.96
N ASP A 255 5.80 -4.65 -5.12
CA ASP A 255 5.80 -5.33 -6.43
C ASP A 255 6.99 -6.29 -6.57
N ILE A 256 6.69 -7.58 -6.67
CA ILE A 256 7.73 -8.60 -6.87
C ILE A 256 8.44 -8.49 -8.22
N GLY A 257 7.94 -7.67 -9.14
CA GLY A 257 8.58 -7.33 -10.41
C GLY A 257 9.79 -6.40 -10.27
N MET A 258 9.94 -5.70 -9.14
CA MET A 258 11.01 -4.72 -8.92
C MET A 258 12.41 -5.34 -8.96
N SER A 259 13.40 -4.57 -9.45
CA SER A 259 14.78 -5.01 -9.64
C SER A 259 15.54 -5.29 -8.33
N ALA A 260 15.03 -4.85 -7.20
CA ALA A 260 15.59 -5.17 -5.89
C ALA A 260 15.55 -6.68 -5.57
N LEU A 261 14.64 -7.43 -6.16
CA LEU A 261 14.53 -8.87 -5.94
C LEU A 261 15.24 -9.66 -7.03
N THR A 262 15.88 -10.77 -6.67
CA THR A 262 16.58 -11.67 -7.59
C THR A 262 15.81 -12.98 -7.80
N GLY A 263 16.07 -13.68 -8.89
CA GLY A 263 15.38 -14.92 -9.26
C GLY A 263 14.17 -14.69 -10.17
N THR A 264 13.48 -15.76 -10.57
CA THR A 264 12.26 -15.71 -11.38
C THR A 264 11.08 -15.16 -10.58
N LEU A 265 10.05 -14.66 -11.25
CA LEU A 265 8.85 -14.13 -10.57
C LEU A 265 8.15 -15.20 -9.72
N GLY A 266 8.07 -16.43 -10.24
CA GLY A 266 7.52 -17.55 -9.48
C GLY A 266 8.33 -17.88 -8.22
N TYR A 267 9.67 -17.82 -8.27
CA TYR A 267 10.53 -17.97 -7.09
C TYR A 267 10.26 -16.87 -6.07
N ARG A 268 10.24 -15.60 -6.52
CA ARG A 268 9.99 -14.45 -5.64
C ARG A 268 8.63 -14.56 -4.93
N ALA A 269 7.58 -14.92 -5.67
CA ALA A 269 6.24 -15.11 -5.14
C ALA A 269 6.18 -16.22 -4.08
N ARG A 270 6.69 -17.41 -4.40
CA ARG A 270 6.74 -18.53 -3.47
C ARG A 270 7.54 -18.17 -2.23
N LYS A 271 8.74 -17.61 -2.40
CA LYS A 271 9.64 -17.28 -1.30
C LYS A 271 9.04 -16.21 -0.36
N ALA A 272 8.31 -15.24 -0.89
CA ALA A 272 7.62 -14.23 -0.08
C ALA A 272 6.51 -14.85 0.78
N LEU A 273 5.69 -15.75 0.22
CA LEU A 273 4.66 -16.47 0.99
C LEU A 273 5.30 -17.40 2.04
N ASP A 274 6.36 -18.12 1.69
CA ASP A 274 7.11 -18.97 2.61
C ASP A 274 7.81 -18.15 3.72
N ALA A 275 8.15 -16.89 3.45
CA ALA A 275 8.69 -15.96 4.44
C ALA A 275 7.61 -15.45 5.42
N GLY A 276 6.31 -15.57 5.10
CA GLY A 276 5.21 -15.18 5.98
C GLY A 276 4.44 -13.94 5.50
N CYS A 277 4.67 -13.47 4.26
CA CYS A 277 3.75 -12.55 3.61
C CYS A 277 2.41 -13.24 3.36
N ASP A 278 1.31 -12.53 3.52
CA ASP A 278 -0.04 -13.06 3.29
C ASP A 278 -0.45 -12.97 1.82
N LEU A 279 -0.01 -11.93 1.13
CA LEU A 279 -0.37 -11.61 -0.25
C LEU A 279 0.86 -11.19 -1.05
N VAL A 280 0.89 -11.61 -2.30
CA VAL A 280 1.91 -11.22 -3.28
C VAL A 280 1.32 -10.23 -4.25
N LEU A 281 2.00 -9.09 -4.42
CA LEU A 281 1.66 -8.05 -5.38
C LEU A 281 2.52 -8.19 -6.64
N HIS A 282 1.88 -8.24 -7.82
CA HIS A 282 2.55 -8.17 -9.12
C HIS A 282 1.85 -7.17 -10.04
N CYS A 283 2.57 -6.13 -10.44
CA CYS A 283 2.00 -4.90 -10.98
C CYS A 283 1.99 -4.81 -12.51
N SER A 284 2.78 -5.63 -13.23
CA SER A 284 3.08 -5.38 -14.65
C SER A 284 1.87 -5.42 -15.60
N GLY A 285 0.89 -6.29 -15.34
CA GLY A 285 -0.22 -6.56 -16.25
C GLY A 285 0.18 -7.37 -17.49
N VAL A 286 1.39 -7.94 -17.49
CA VAL A 286 1.87 -8.85 -18.55
C VAL A 286 1.38 -10.27 -18.25
N LEU A 287 0.54 -10.82 -19.12
CA LEU A 287 -0.15 -12.09 -18.88
C LEU A 287 0.82 -13.26 -18.59
N SER A 288 1.90 -13.39 -19.37
CA SER A 288 2.88 -14.46 -19.18
C SER A 288 3.61 -14.38 -17.83
N GLU A 289 3.84 -13.19 -17.31
CA GLU A 289 4.42 -12.98 -15.97
C GLU A 289 3.41 -13.34 -14.87
N MET A 290 2.16 -12.94 -15.03
CA MET A 290 1.09 -13.30 -14.11
C MET A 290 0.84 -14.81 -14.06
N GLU A 291 0.94 -15.50 -15.21
CA GLU A 291 0.86 -16.98 -15.32
C GLU A 291 2.02 -17.65 -14.56
N GLU A 292 3.26 -17.16 -14.71
CA GLU A 292 4.41 -17.65 -13.96
C GLU A 292 4.21 -17.54 -12.45
N VAL A 293 3.73 -16.37 -11.98
CA VAL A 293 3.44 -16.11 -10.56
C VAL A 293 2.33 -17.04 -10.07
N ALA A 294 1.24 -17.17 -10.82
CA ALA A 294 0.08 -17.99 -10.43
C ALA A 294 0.44 -19.48 -10.31
N MET A 295 1.27 -20.00 -11.23
CA MET A 295 1.72 -21.39 -11.19
C MET A 295 2.61 -21.72 -9.99
N ALA A 296 3.28 -20.70 -9.41
CA ALA A 296 4.21 -20.91 -8.31
C ALA A 296 3.52 -20.92 -6.92
N VAL A 297 2.29 -20.45 -6.81
CA VAL A 297 1.60 -20.28 -5.52
C VAL A 297 0.45 -21.27 -5.37
N GLY A 298 0.14 -21.61 -4.12
CA GLY A 298 -1.05 -22.39 -3.75
C GLY A 298 -2.20 -21.47 -3.31
N PRO A 299 -3.26 -22.05 -2.74
CA PRO A 299 -4.36 -21.28 -2.16
C PRO A 299 -3.90 -20.48 -0.94
N MET A 300 -4.62 -19.43 -0.61
CA MET A 300 -4.44 -18.63 0.60
C MET A 300 -4.39 -19.51 1.87
N SER A 301 -3.44 -19.25 2.77
CA SER A 301 -3.33 -19.94 4.06
C SER A 301 -4.54 -19.67 4.96
N ALA A 302 -4.76 -20.49 5.99
CA ALA A 302 -5.83 -20.23 6.97
C ALA A 302 -5.62 -18.89 7.69
N ALA A 303 -4.40 -18.63 8.17
CA ALA A 303 -4.06 -17.37 8.84
C ALA A 303 -4.26 -16.15 7.94
N SER A 304 -3.86 -16.24 6.66
CA SER A 304 -4.07 -15.15 5.70
C SER A 304 -5.56 -14.91 5.42
N ARG A 305 -6.38 -15.98 5.40
CA ARG A 305 -7.84 -15.83 5.26
C ARG A 305 -8.49 -15.16 6.47
N ASP A 306 -8.02 -15.48 7.69
CA ASP A 306 -8.53 -14.86 8.91
C ASP A 306 -8.21 -13.37 8.95
N ARG A 307 -6.98 -12.98 8.56
CA ARG A 307 -6.58 -11.58 8.41
C ARG A 307 -7.35 -10.85 7.31
N ALA A 308 -7.61 -11.52 6.19
CA ALA A 308 -8.43 -10.99 5.12
C ALA A 308 -9.87 -10.73 5.60
N ALA A 309 -10.48 -11.69 6.28
CA ALA A 309 -11.83 -11.56 6.84
C ALA A 309 -11.91 -10.39 7.84
N TYR A 310 -10.89 -10.18 8.68
CA TYR A 310 -10.83 -9.01 9.55
C TYR A 310 -10.82 -7.69 8.76
N SER A 311 -9.96 -7.58 7.75
CA SER A 311 -9.90 -6.40 6.88
C SER A 311 -11.23 -6.13 6.16
N GLU A 312 -11.92 -7.19 5.71
CA GLU A 312 -13.25 -7.10 5.10
C GLU A 312 -14.30 -6.53 6.06
N THR A 313 -14.24 -6.85 7.36
CA THR A 313 -15.15 -6.27 8.35
C THR A 313 -15.01 -4.76 8.47
N LEU A 314 -13.80 -4.23 8.32
CA LEU A 314 -13.54 -2.78 8.35
C LEU A 314 -14.06 -2.08 7.09
N TYR A 315 -13.92 -2.72 5.93
CA TYR A 315 -14.43 -2.21 4.67
C TYR A 315 -15.96 -2.15 4.63
N THR A 316 -16.64 -3.11 5.26
CA THR A 316 -18.11 -3.21 5.28
C THR A 316 -18.79 -2.41 6.40
N LYS A 317 -18.01 -1.85 7.35
CA LYS A 317 -18.55 -0.97 8.41
C LYS A 317 -19.33 0.21 7.83
N THR A 318 -20.32 0.67 8.58
CA THR A 318 -21.09 1.87 8.23
C THR A 318 -20.14 3.07 8.11
N ARG A 319 -20.12 3.67 6.93
CA ARG A 319 -19.32 4.86 6.64
C ARG A 319 -19.85 6.06 7.39
N SER A 320 -18.96 6.89 7.89
CA SER A 320 -19.34 8.19 8.46
C SER A 320 -19.95 9.09 7.39
N LYS A 321 -21.01 9.82 7.75
CA LYS A 321 -21.59 10.84 6.86
C LYS A 321 -20.70 12.09 6.94
N ILE A 322 -19.79 12.21 5.97
CA ILE A 322 -18.85 13.33 5.87
C ILE A 322 -19.41 14.33 4.85
N ASP A 323 -19.51 15.61 5.22
CA ASP A 323 -19.79 16.67 4.26
C ASP A 323 -18.53 16.98 3.44
N LEU A 324 -18.39 16.30 2.31
CA LEU A 324 -17.24 16.44 1.42
C LEU A 324 -17.09 17.85 0.83
N ALA A 325 -18.20 18.59 0.68
CA ALA A 325 -18.13 19.97 0.19
C ALA A 325 -17.57 20.90 1.27
N ALA A 326 -17.99 20.71 2.53
CA ALA A 326 -17.41 21.43 3.66
C ALA A 326 -15.93 21.06 3.85
N ALA A 327 -15.60 19.77 3.86
CA ALA A 327 -14.21 19.29 3.98
C ALA A 327 -13.29 19.88 2.89
N ARG A 328 -13.78 19.97 1.65
CA ARG A 328 -13.01 20.59 0.55
C ARG A 328 -12.79 22.09 0.74
N ARG A 329 -13.83 22.83 1.17
CA ARG A 329 -13.69 24.28 1.44
C ARG A 329 -12.68 24.51 2.55
N GLU A 330 -12.85 23.82 3.66
CA GLU A 330 -11.98 23.92 4.83
C GLU A 330 -10.52 23.58 4.51
N LEU A 331 -10.27 22.46 3.81
CA LEU A 331 -8.91 22.12 3.40
C LEU A 331 -8.29 23.18 2.48
N ASN A 332 -9.05 23.75 1.54
CA ASN A 332 -8.56 24.82 0.67
C ASN A 332 -8.25 26.10 1.46
N GLU A 333 -9.06 26.46 2.45
CA GLU A 333 -8.81 27.61 3.33
C GLU A 333 -7.56 27.40 4.19
N LEU A 334 -7.35 26.18 4.69
CA LEU A 334 -6.17 25.81 5.47
C LEU A 334 -4.86 25.83 4.64
N LEU A 335 -4.92 25.56 3.35
CA LEU A 335 -3.76 25.50 2.46
C LEU A 335 -3.50 26.81 1.68
N ALA A 336 -4.38 27.83 1.80
CA ALA A 336 -4.24 29.12 1.13
C ALA A 336 -3.25 30.05 1.84
#